data_f2244a59913f64bc0871eb00a97f6f9f
#
_entry.id   f2244a59913f64bc0871eb00a97f6f9f
#
_cell.length_a   1.000
_cell.length_b   1.000
_cell.length_c   1.000
_cell.angle_alpha   90.00
_cell.angle_beta   90.00
_cell.angle_gamma   90.00
#
_symmetry.space_group_name_H-M   'P 1'
#
loop_
_entity.id
_entity.type
_entity.pdbx_description
1 polymer ?
#
loop_
_entity_poly.entity_id
_entity_poly.type
_entity_poly.pdbx_seq_one_letter_code
_entity_poly.pdbx_strand_id
1 'polypeptide(L)'
;MRQSIHLLLFLAIPGFVPACQRDMAAHRRAWEAARPSSYVFEYQRTCFCPASGAWWRITVKRDSVTDAQLIDSTGVTRGLRYIHSLAQPTLSELFTEIAANLEPATAWARVDYDPQWHFPINASGDVVDRTDSKWTLIVRHFRSM
;
A
#
# COMPACT_ATOMS: atom_id res chain seq x y z
N MET A 1 -31.62 41.42 35.20
CA MET A 1 -30.88 41.10 33.95
C MET A 1 -30.45 39.65 34.00
N ARG A 2 -31.11 38.76 33.24
CA ARG A 2 -30.74 37.32 33.14
C ARG A 2 -30.08 37.15 31.79
N GLN A 3 -28.78 36.84 31.75
CA GLN A 3 -28.07 36.48 30.54
C GLN A 3 -28.30 35.00 30.25
N SER A 4 -28.98 34.69 29.16
CA SER A 4 -29.11 33.33 28.60
C SER A 4 -27.86 32.97 27.83
N ILE A 5 -27.09 32.03 28.32
CA ILE A 5 -25.95 31.45 27.61
C ILE A 5 -26.50 30.37 26.68
N HIS A 6 -26.50 30.64 25.37
CA HIS A 6 -26.80 29.65 24.34
C HIS A 6 -25.56 28.78 24.14
N LEU A 7 -25.61 27.54 24.62
CA LEU A 7 -24.60 26.50 24.37
C LEU A 7 -24.81 25.97 22.98
N LEU A 8 -23.99 26.40 22.03
CA LEU A 8 -23.94 25.85 20.65
C LEU A 8 -23.29 24.47 20.71
N LEU A 9 -24.12 23.43 20.60
CA LEU A 9 -23.70 22.05 20.45
C LEU A 9 -23.18 21.84 19.03
N PHE A 10 -21.86 21.80 18.82
CA PHE A 10 -21.27 21.39 17.56
C PHE A 10 -21.46 19.86 17.38
N LEU A 11 -22.47 19.47 16.61
CA LEU A 11 -22.59 18.11 16.11
C LEU A 11 -21.44 17.85 15.11
N ALA A 12 -20.41 17.14 15.52
CA ALA A 12 -19.39 16.59 14.63
C ALA A 12 -20.06 15.54 13.73
N ILE A 13 -20.26 15.89 12.45
CA ILE A 13 -20.72 14.96 11.43
C ILE A 13 -19.60 13.95 11.24
N PRO A 14 -19.80 12.62 11.50
CA PRO A 14 -18.77 11.64 11.21
C PRO A 14 -18.51 11.62 9.71
N GLY A 15 -17.30 11.97 9.32
CA GLY A 15 -16.88 12.00 7.93
C GLY A 15 -17.18 10.64 7.26
N PHE A 16 -17.79 10.68 6.08
CA PHE A 16 -18.10 9.51 5.28
C PHE A 16 -16.79 8.89 4.77
N VAL A 17 -16.31 7.82 5.43
CA VAL A 17 -15.14 7.05 4.98
C VAL A 17 -15.61 6.05 3.92
N PRO A 18 -15.05 6.07 2.69
CA PRO A 18 -15.40 5.11 1.63
C PRO A 18 -15.23 3.66 2.10
N ALA A 19 -16.07 2.75 1.60
CA ALA A 19 -16.05 1.34 2.00
C ALA A 19 -14.67 0.68 1.80
N CYS A 20 -13.99 0.97 0.70
CA CYS A 20 -12.64 0.46 0.41
C CYS A 20 -11.59 0.88 1.46
N GLN A 21 -11.65 2.13 1.96
CA GLN A 21 -10.72 2.59 3.00
C GLN A 21 -11.00 1.96 4.37
N ARG A 22 -12.28 1.66 4.69
CA ARG A 22 -12.63 0.96 5.93
C ARG A 22 -12.13 -0.48 5.91
N ASP A 23 -12.28 -1.15 4.79
CA ASP A 23 -11.81 -2.53 4.58
C ASP A 23 -10.28 -2.60 4.70
N MET A 24 -9.56 -1.72 4.00
CA MET A 24 -8.10 -1.62 4.08
C MET A 24 -7.61 -1.35 5.51
N ALA A 25 -8.29 -0.48 6.27
CA ALA A 25 -7.93 -0.20 7.66
C ALA A 25 -8.13 -1.42 8.57
N ALA A 26 -9.14 -2.25 8.32
CA ALA A 26 -9.37 -3.49 9.05
C ALA A 26 -8.27 -4.52 8.76
N HIS A 27 -7.92 -4.73 7.49
CA HIS A 27 -6.83 -5.62 7.07
C HIS A 27 -5.48 -5.16 7.61
N ARG A 28 -5.18 -3.86 7.55
CA ARG A 28 -3.95 -3.29 8.13
C ARG A 28 -3.83 -3.60 9.62
N ARG A 29 -4.89 -3.38 10.41
CA ARG A 29 -4.87 -3.71 11.84
C ARG A 29 -4.65 -5.20 12.11
N ALA A 30 -5.29 -6.07 11.32
CA ALA A 30 -5.11 -7.52 11.44
C ALA A 30 -3.67 -7.94 11.10
N TRP A 31 -3.09 -7.41 10.03
CA TRP A 31 -1.68 -7.60 9.69
C TRP A 31 -0.75 -7.15 10.81
N GLU A 32 -0.89 -5.93 11.30
CA GLU A 32 -0.04 -5.36 12.35
C GLU A 32 -0.11 -6.16 13.67
N ALA A 33 -1.26 -6.77 13.97
CA ALA A 33 -1.45 -7.60 15.16
C ALA A 33 -0.84 -9.01 15.02
N ALA A 34 -0.78 -9.58 13.80
CA ALA A 34 -0.37 -10.96 13.55
C ALA A 34 1.01 -11.10 12.86
N ARG A 35 1.54 -10.03 12.30
CA ARG A 35 2.77 -10.06 11.49
C ARG A 35 3.94 -10.66 12.24
N PRO A 36 4.73 -11.54 11.59
CA PRO A 36 5.94 -12.06 12.18
C PRO A 36 7.03 -10.96 12.28
N SER A 37 7.96 -11.12 13.23
CA SER A 37 9.09 -10.20 13.40
C SER A 37 10.09 -10.24 12.23
N SER A 38 10.08 -11.33 11.47
CA SER A 38 10.95 -11.51 10.30
C SER A 38 10.19 -12.29 9.22
N TYR A 39 10.31 -11.86 7.97
CA TYR A 39 9.66 -12.50 6.84
C TYR A 39 10.37 -12.16 5.51
N VAL A 40 10.09 -12.95 4.50
CA VAL A 40 10.53 -12.74 3.12
C VAL A 40 9.33 -12.81 2.19
N PHE A 41 9.33 -12.00 1.14
CA PHE A 41 8.32 -12.02 0.10
C PHE A 41 8.89 -11.56 -1.25
N GLU A 42 8.17 -11.84 -2.33
CA GLU A 42 8.47 -11.29 -3.63
C GLU A 42 7.45 -10.21 -3.99
N TYR A 43 7.94 -9.14 -4.58
CA TYR A 43 7.19 -7.92 -4.86
C TYR A 43 7.45 -7.41 -6.27
N GLN A 44 6.39 -6.98 -6.94
CA GLN A 44 6.44 -6.27 -8.21
C GLN A 44 5.51 -5.07 -8.17
N ARG A 45 5.99 -3.95 -8.71
CA ARG A 45 5.15 -2.79 -8.99
C ARG A 45 5.21 -2.45 -10.47
N THR A 46 4.04 -2.14 -11.06
CA THR A 46 3.92 -1.61 -12.40
C THR A 46 3.26 -0.23 -12.33
N CYS A 47 3.92 0.77 -12.88
CA CYS A 47 3.45 2.16 -12.90
C CYS A 47 4.22 2.94 -13.99
N PHE A 48 3.85 4.17 -14.22
CA PHE A 48 4.66 5.08 -15.03
C PHE A 48 5.86 5.62 -14.21
N CYS A 49 6.73 4.72 -13.75
CA CYS A 49 7.80 4.98 -12.82
C CYS A 49 9.07 4.17 -13.15
N PRO A 50 10.23 4.54 -12.60
CA PRO A 50 11.47 3.75 -12.75
C PRO A 50 11.31 2.32 -12.24
N ALA A 51 11.96 1.36 -12.91
CA ALA A 51 11.93 -0.07 -12.59
C ALA A 51 10.54 -0.72 -12.59
N SER A 52 9.57 -0.10 -13.27
CA SER A 52 8.25 -0.70 -13.49
C SER A 52 8.36 -2.10 -14.07
N GLY A 53 7.73 -3.08 -13.42
CA GLY A 53 7.74 -4.49 -13.84
C GLY A 53 8.87 -5.34 -13.28
N ALA A 54 9.82 -4.76 -12.53
CA ALA A 54 10.88 -5.53 -11.87
C ALA A 54 10.32 -6.35 -10.70
N TRP A 55 10.78 -7.60 -10.59
CA TRP A 55 10.51 -8.46 -9.43
C TRP A 55 11.65 -8.40 -8.43
N TRP A 56 11.30 -8.20 -7.18
CA TRP A 56 12.22 -8.12 -6.06
C TRP A 56 11.91 -9.21 -5.04
N ARG A 57 12.94 -9.83 -4.47
CA ARG A 57 12.83 -10.60 -3.25
C ARG A 57 13.28 -9.74 -2.09
N ILE A 58 12.40 -9.50 -1.13
CA ILE A 58 12.58 -8.56 -0.03
C ILE A 58 12.60 -9.35 1.28
N THR A 59 13.63 -9.11 2.08
CA THR A 59 13.76 -9.65 3.44
C THR A 59 13.54 -8.53 4.45
N VAL A 60 12.61 -8.75 5.37
CA VAL A 60 12.26 -7.81 6.44
C VAL A 60 12.59 -8.42 7.79
N LYS A 61 13.23 -7.63 8.66
CA LYS A 61 13.44 -7.97 10.07
C LYS A 61 13.11 -6.76 10.93
N ARG A 62 12.32 -6.96 11.98
CA ARG A 62 11.87 -5.90 12.90
C ARG A 62 11.35 -4.68 12.16
N ASP A 63 10.44 -4.92 11.20
CA ASP A 63 9.77 -3.92 10.38
C ASP A 63 10.70 -3.05 9.51
N SER A 64 11.88 -3.55 9.20
CA SER A 64 12.84 -2.87 8.33
C SER A 64 13.32 -3.82 7.24
N VAL A 65 13.42 -3.32 6.01
CA VAL A 65 14.06 -4.06 4.91
C VAL A 65 15.53 -4.23 5.21
N THR A 66 15.98 -5.47 5.33
CA THR A 66 17.40 -5.82 5.57
C THR A 66 18.10 -6.32 4.34
N ASP A 67 17.37 -6.79 3.34
CA ASP A 67 17.89 -7.21 2.04
C ASP A 67 16.82 -7.06 0.97
N ALA A 68 17.23 -6.66 -0.24
CA ALA A 68 16.37 -6.57 -1.40
C ALA A 68 17.15 -6.99 -2.66
N GLN A 69 16.74 -8.10 -3.25
CA GLN A 69 17.39 -8.70 -4.41
C GLN A 69 16.50 -8.58 -5.64
N LEU A 70 17.03 -8.02 -6.72
CA LEU A 70 16.39 -8.07 -8.02
C LEU A 70 16.45 -9.51 -8.55
N ILE A 71 15.29 -10.14 -8.76
CA ILE A 71 15.20 -11.54 -9.22
C ILE A 71 14.74 -11.66 -10.66
N ASP A 72 14.02 -10.69 -11.19
CA ASP A 72 13.62 -10.64 -12.59
C ASP A 72 13.42 -9.19 -13.04
N SER A 73 14.04 -8.84 -14.15
CA SER A 73 13.92 -7.53 -14.80
C SER A 73 13.38 -7.60 -16.22
N THR A 74 12.94 -8.76 -16.71
CA THR A 74 12.48 -8.93 -18.09
C THR A 74 11.26 -8.07 -18.44
N GLY A 75 10.41 -7.76 -17.47
CA GLY A 75 9.26 -6.87 -17.61
C GLY A 75 9.57 -5.37 -17.46
N VAL A 76 10.81 -4.98 -17.23
CA VAL A 76 11.17 -3.59 -16.97
C VAL A 76 11.19 -2.78 -18.26
N THR A 77 10.32 -1.79 -18.34
CA THR A 77 10.19 -0.92 -19.52
C THR A 77 10.97 0.38 -19.39
N ARG A 78 11.34 0.79 -18.17
CA ARG A 78 11.98 2.09 -17.88
C ARG A 78 12.95 2.01 -16.71
N GLY A 79 14.00 2.83 -16.78
CA GLY A 79 14.83 3.17 -15.62
C GLY A 79 15.76 2.06 -15.14
N LEU A 80 16.16 1.13 -15.97
CA LEU A 80 17.11 0.06 -15.61
C LEU A 80 18.35 0.55 -14.87
N ARG A 81 18.84 1.77 -15.16
CA ARG A 81 20.01 2.35 -14.52
C ARG A 81 19.81 2.68 -13.04
N TYR A 82 18.56 2.81 -12.60
CA TYR A 82 18.22 3.20 -11.22
C TYR A 82 17.75 2.03 -10.35
N ILE A 83 17.65 0.81 -10.92
CA ILE A 83 17.11 -0.35 -10.21
C ILE A 83 17.81 -0.60 -8.88
N HIS A 84 19.14 -0.52 -8.84
CA HIS A 84 19.92 -0.84 -7.64
C HIS A 84 19.83 0.22 -6.53
N SER A 85 19.32 1.41 -6.81
CA SER A 85 19.20 2.50 -5.85
C SER A 85 17.81 2.68 -5.27
N LEU A 86 16.82 1.89 -5.70
CA LEU A 86 15.44 2.03 -5.27
C LEU A 86 15.21 1.38 -3.91
N ALA A 87 14.74 2.18 -2.94
CA ALA A 87 14.21 1.66 -1.69
C ALA A 87 12.99 0.75 -1.98
N GLN A 88 12.96 -0.42 -1.36
CA GLN A 88 11.86 -1.37 -1.47
C GLN A 88 10.99 -1.30 -0.20
N PRO A 89 9.65 -1.47 -0.33
CA PRO A 89 8.76 -1.35 0.80
C PRO A 89 8.72 -2.61 1.65
N THR A 90 8.38 -2.46 2.92
CA THR A 90 7.85 -3.52 3.77
C THR A 90 6.37 -3.78 3.44
N LEU A 91 5.79 -4.89 3.89
CA LEU A 91 4.36 -5.13 3.72
C LEU A 91 3.49 -4.10 4.45
N SER A 92 3.96 -3.54 5.57
CA SER A 92 3.27 -2.45 6.28
C SER A 92 3.25 -1.14 5.47
N GLU A 93 4.34 -0.84 4.76
CA GLU A 93 4.44 0.35 3.91
C GLU A 93 3.56 0.25 2.66
N LEU A 94 3.26 -0.96 2.16
CA LEU A 94 2.32 -1.13 1.04
C LEU A 94 0.92 -0.59 1.33
N PHE A 95 0.42 -0.73 2.56
CA PHE A 95 -0.85 -0.11 2.96
C PHE A 95 -0.79 1.41 2.86
N THR A 96 0.33 2.01 3.24
CA THR A 96 0.53 3.47 3.15
C THR A 96 0.62 3.92 1.70
N GLU A 97 1.31 3.16 0.85
CA GLU A 97 1.42 3.44 -0.58
C GLU A 97 0.04 3.37 -1.28
N ILE A 98 -0.74 2.33 -1.01
CA ILE A 98 -2.10 2.20 -1.56
C ILE A 98 -2.99 3.34 -1.08
N ALA A 99 -2.94 3.72 0.19
CA ALA A 99 -3.72 4.82 0.75
C ALA A 99 -3.37 6.15 0.08
N ALA A 100 -2.07 6.43 -0.12
CA ALA A 100 -1.62 7.64 -0.81
C ALA A 100 -2.12 7.71 -2.26
N ASN A 101 -2.18 6.58 -2.96
CA ASN A 101 -2.72 6.52 -4.31
C ASN A 101 -4.25 6.73 -4.37
N LEU A 102 -4.95 6.65 -3.25
CA LEU A 102 -6.39 6.90 -3.13
C LEU A 102 -6.75 8.31 -2.66
N GLU A 103 -5.78 9.17 -2.35
CA GLU A 103 -6.04 10.55 -1.89
C GLU A 103 -6.74 11.44 -2.93
N PRO A 104 -6.45 11.37 -4.26
CA PRO A 104 -7.21 12.12 -5.24
C PRO A 104 -8.69 11.69 -5.26
N ALA A 105 -9.62 12.67 -5.32
CA ALA A 105 -11.06 12.42 -5.27
C ALA A 105 -11.57 11.52 -6.42
N THR A 106 -10.86 11.49 -7.55
CA THR A 106 -11.16 10.67 -8.73
C THR A 106 -10.39 9.35 -8.75
N ALA A 107 -9.62 9.05 -7.69
CA ALA A 107 -8.87 7.83 -7.59
C ALA A 107 -9.76 6.65 -7.21
N TRP A 108 -9.44 5.48 -7.77
CA TRP A 108 -10.00 4.21 -7.35
C TRP A 108 -8.92 3.16 -7.22
N ALA A 109 -9.16 2.18 -6.36
CA ALA A 109 -8.33 0.99 -6.27
C ALA A 109 -9.17 -0.24 -5.94
N ARG A 110 -8.70 -1.39 -6.42
CA ARG A 110 -9.11 -2.72 -6.00
C ARG A 110 -7.92 -3.36 -5.29
N VAL A 111 -8.17 -3.95 -4.14
CA VAL A 111 -7.15 -4.61 -3.32
C VAL A 111 -7.66 -5.99 -2.91
N ASP A 112 -6.87 -7.01 -3.18
CA ASP A 112 -7.09 -8.37 -2.68
C ASP A 112 -6.06 -8.64 -1.57
N TYR A 113 -6.49 -9.27 -0.47
CA TYR A 113 -5.68 -9.49 0.72
C TYR A 113 -5.39 -10.98 0.94
N ASP A 114 -4.26 -11.28 1.55
CA ASP A 114 -3.96 -12.61 2.02
C ASP A 114 -4.99 -13.05 3.07
N PRO A 115 -5.63 -14.23 2.93
CA PRO A 115 -6.71 -14.64 3.81
C PRO A 115 -6.26 -14.98 5.24
N GLN A 116 -4.98 -15.30 5.45
CA GLN A 116 -4.41 -15.65 6.74
C GLN A 116 -3.71 -14.47 7.40
N TRP A 117 -2.92 -13.72 6.63
CA TRP A 117 -2.04 -12.67 7.13
C TRP A 117 -2.57 -11.26 6.91
N HIS A 118 -3.57 -11.09 6.05
CA HIS A 118 -4.26 -9.82 5.76
C HIS A 118 -3.43 -8.74 5.06
N PHE A 119 -2.20 -8.99 4.64
CA PHE A 119 -1.46 -8.04 3.81
C PHE A 119 -1.98 -8.00 2.36
N PRO A 120 -1.79 -6.91 1.60
CA PRO A 120 -2.16 -6.84 0.19
C PRO A 120 -1.38 -7.84 -0.65
N ILE A 121 -2.05 -8.75 -1.38
CA ILE A 121 -1.42 -9.68 -2.32
C ILE A 121 -1.51 -9.19 -3.76
N ASN A 122 -2.55 -8.42 -4.09
CA ASN A 122 -2.74 -7.81 -5.37
C ASN A 122 -3.48 -6.48 -5.18
N ALA A 123 -2.97 -5.43 -5.81
CA ALA A 123 -3.65 -4.16 -5.84
C ALA A 123 -3.50 -3.52 -7.22
N SER A 124 -4.55 -2.85 -7.67
CA SER A 124 -4.53 -2.07 -8.90
C SER A 124 -5.38 -0.83 -8.74
N GLY A 125 -5.00 0.23 -9.42
CA GLY A 125 -5.76 1.47 -9.35
C GLY A 125 -5.41 2.45 -10.44
N ASP A 126 -6.17 3.55 -10.47
CA ASP A 126 -6.03 4.63 -11.43
C ASP A 126 -6.59 5.94 -10.84
N VAL A 127 -6.24 7.06 -11.44
CA VAL A 127 -6.87 8.37 -11.23
C VAL A 127 -7.52 8.78 -12.55
N VAL A 128 -8.84 8.80 -12.60
CA VAL A 128 -9.64 8.89 -13.85
C VAL A 128 -9.24 10.07 -14.75
N ASP A 129 -8.87 11.19 -14.18
CA ASP A 129 -8.57 12.44 -14.92
C ASP A 129 -7.05 12.65 -15.14
N ARG A 130 -6.22 11.62 -14.95
CA ARG A 130 -4.76 11.70 -15.12
C ARG A 130 -4.26 10.70 -16.14
N THR A 131 -3.42 11.17 -17.05
CA THR A 131 -2.67 10.32 -17.97
C THR A 131 -1.56 9.60 -17.18
N ASP A 132 -1.31 8.33 -17.53
CA ASP A 132 -0.24 7.51 -16.97
C ASP A 132 -0.31 7.29 -15.44
N SER A 133 -1.52 7.33 -14.87
CA SER A 133 -1.77 7.15 -13.44
C SER A 133 -2.09 5.70 -13.02
N LYS A 134 -2.23 4.78 -13.98
CA LYS A 134 -2.46 3.36 -13.70
C LYS A 134 -1.28 2.73 -12.98
N TRP A 135 -1.59 1.96 -11.97
CA TRP A 135 -0.60 1.22 -11.20
C TRP A 135 -1.11 -0.17 -10.82
N THR A 136 -0.20 -1.10 -10.67
CA THR A 136 -0.46 -2.42 -10.07
C THR A 136 0.65 -2.76 -9.08
N LEU A 137 0.30 -3.60 -8.12
CA LEU A 137 1.17 -4.12 -7.10
C LEU A 137 0.85 -5.60 -6.92
N ILE A 138 1.86 -6.46 -6.89
CA ILE A 138 1.71 -7.89 -6.68
C ILE A 138 2.71 -8.34 -5.64
N VAL A 139 2.21 -9.11 -4.65
CA VAL A 139 3.01 -9.79 -3.62
C VAL A 139 2.78 -11.29 -3.76
N ARG A 140 3.87 -12.06 -3.72
CA ARG A 140 3.82 -13.53 -3.77
C ARG A 140 4.93 -14.16 -2.92
N HIS A 141 4.88 -15.46 -2.74
CA HIS A 141 5.90 -16.26 -2.06
C HIS A 141 6.26 -15.76 -0.65
N PHE A 142 5.24 -15.25 0.07
CA PHE A 142 5.43 -14.87 1.47
C PHE A 142 5.81 -16.07 2.34
N ARG A 143 6.80 -15.85 3.21
CA ARG A 143 7.23 -16.83 4.24
C ARG A 143 7.63 -16.09 5.51
N SER A 144 7.09 -16.49 6.65
CA SER A 144 7.59 -16.11 7.96
C SER A 144 8.92 -16.85 8.25
N MET A 145 9.83 -16.20 8.96
CA MET A 145 11.15 -16.76 9.34
C MET A 145 11.28 -16.81 10.86
#